data_5e8a415f8cdee55c38d11e75850f73cc
#
_entry.id   5e8a415f8cdee55c38d11e75850f73cc
#
_cell.length_a   1.000
_cell.length_b   1.000
_cell.length_c   1.000
_cell.angle_alpha   90.00
_cell.angle_beta   90.00
_cell.angle_gamma   90.00
#
_symmetry.space_group_name_H-M   'P 1'
#
loop_
_entity.id
_entity.type
_entity.pdbx_description
1 polymer ?
#
loop_
_entity_poly.entity_id
_entity_poly.type
_entity_poly.pdbx_seq_one_letter_code
_entity_poly.pdbx_strand_id
1 'polypeptide(L)'
;MAKYVAEPFRIKMVEPITVISKEERLEKIKEANFNVFSLKAEDVYIDLLTDSGTGAMSDRQWSGIIMGDESYSGSRSYFHLMDVAKSIFGYKYFQPVHQGRAAEKVLLPNLLKKGQYSISNMHFDTTRGHVELAGGIVVDCVCKEALDTENYCDFKGNMDLERLEKLIKEFKPENVGVIIMTITNNTAGGQPVS
;
A
#
# COMPACT_ATOMS: atom_id res chain seq x y z
N MET A 1 -0.84 11.71 -28.70
CA MET A 1 0.04 12.36 -27.70
C MET A 1 -0.47 11.99 -26.33
N ALA A 2 0.42 11.67 -25.39
CA ALA A 2 0.00 11.38 -24.01
C ALA A 2 -0.71 12.61 -23.42
N LYS A 3 -1.83 12.40 -22.74
CA LYS A 3 -2.63 13.46 -22.09
C LYS A 3 -1.83 14.18 -20.98
N TYR A 4 -0.85 13.49 -20.41
CA TYR A 4 0.04 14.00 -19.38
C TYR A 4 1.48 13.85 -19.85
N VAL A 5 2.26 14.90 -19.72
CA VAL A 5 3.68 14.91 -20.01
C VAL A 5 4.42 14.55 -18.72
N ALA A 6 5.33 13.57 -18.80
CA ALA A 6 6.18 13.24 -17.66
C ALA A 6 7.05 14.46 -17.32
N GLU A 7 7.17 14.79 -16.04
CA GLU A 7 8.03 15.86 -15.58
C GLU A 7 9.50 15.53 -15.88
N PRO A 8 10.26 16.46 -16.47
CA PRO A 8 11.68 16.24 -16.71
C PRO A 8 12.45 16.33 -15.38
N PHE A 9 13.36 15.41 -15.16
CA PHE A 9 14.25 15.42 -14.00
C PHE A 9 15.68 15.11 -14.39
N ARG A 10 16.62 15.46 -13.53
CA ARG A 10 18.05 15.19 -13.66
C ARG A 10 18.51 14.39 -12.43
N ILE A 11 19.14 13.24 -12.65
CA ILE A 11 19.69 12.42 -11.58
C ILE A 11 20.95 13.13 -11.05
N LYS A 12 20.97 13.37 -9.74
CA LYS A 12 22.11 13.99 -9.04
C LYS A 12 22.94 12.99 -8.21
N MET A 13 22.40 11.81 -7.95
CA MET A 13 23.04 10.79 -7.12
C MET A 13 22.99 9.43 -7.82
N VAL A 14 24.10 8.72 -7.77
CA VAL A 14 24.23 7.37 -8.35
C VAL A 14 24.86 6.47 -7.30
N GLU A 15 24.23 5.34 -7.05
CA GLU A 15 24.78 4.28 -6.20
C GLU A 15 25.36 3.18 -7.11
N PRO A 16 26.65 2.78 -6.91
CA PRO A 16 27.20 1.65 -7.65
C PRO A 16 26.53 0.35 -7.17
N ILE A 17 26.20 -0.50 -8.14
CA ILE A 17 25.64 -1.83 -7.87
C ILE A 17 26.61 -2.90 -8.32
N THR A 18 26.56 -4.07 -7.67
CA THR A 18 27.37 -5.22 -8.04
C THR A 18 26.60 -6.05 -9.08
N VAL A 19 27.30 -6.40 -10.15
CA VAL A 19 26.77 -7.31 -11.18
C VAL A 19 27.49 -8.63 -11.07
N ILE A 20 26.79 -9.67 -10.61
CA ILE A 20 27.29 -11.04 -10.52
C ILE A 20 26.87 -11.85 -11.75
N SER A 21 27.61 -12.90 -12.08
CA SER A 21 27.35 -13.77 -13.23
C SER A 21 26.00 -14.50 -13.10
N LYS A 22 25.50 -15.04 -14.22
CA LYS A 22 24.27 -15.85 -14.20
C LYS A 22 24.45 -17.09 -13.32
N GLU A 23 25.61 -17.69 -13.36
CA GLU A 23 25.99 -18.88 -12.62
C GLU A 23 25.95 -18.59 -11.11
N GLU A 24 26.59 -17.52 -10.69
CA GLU A 24 26.58 -17.06 -9.28
C GLU A 24 25.15 -16.75 -8.81
N ARG A 25 24.33 -16.07 -9.62
CA ARG A 25 22.91 -15.83 -9.27
C ARG A 25 22.14 -17.13 -9.06
N LEU A 26 22.40 -18.15 -9.91
CA LEU A 26 21.74 -19.44 -9.78
C LEU A 26 22.16 -20.17 -8.49
N GLU A 27 23.42 -20.05 -8.07
CA GLU A 27 23.89 -20.58 -6.78
C GLU A 27 23.21 -19.85 -5.61
N LYS A 28 23.23 -18.52 -5.63
CA LYS A 28 22.63 -17.69 -4.57
C LYS A 28 21.15 -17.96 -4.37
N ILE A 29 20.37 -18.09 -5.44
CA ILE A 29 18.94 -18.41 -5.31
C ILE A 29 18.69 -19.83 -4.79
N LYS A 30 19.56 -20.80 -5.11
CA LYS A 30 19.51 -22.15 -4.54
C LYS A 30 19.86 -22.14 -3.05
N GLU A 31 20.93 -21.44 -2.64
CA GLU A 31 21.31 -21.24 -1.24
C GLU A 31 20.15 -20.61 -0.44
N ALA A 32 19.41 -19.70 -1.06
CA ALA A 32 18.22 -19.07 -0.49
C ALA A 32 16.97 -19.97 -0.54
N ASN A 33 17.07 -21.24 -0.92
CA ASN A 33 15.95 -22.17 -1.11
C ASN A 33 14.85 -21.60 -2.03
N PHE A 34 15.25 -20.88 -3.08
CA PHE A 34 14.35 -20.18 -4.02
C PHE A 34 13.44 -19.14 -3.37
N ASN A 35 13.79 -18.70 -2.17
CA ASN A 35 13.09 -17.60 -1.48
C ASN A 35 13.85 -16.29 -1.72
N VAL A 36 13.30 -15.42 -2.55
CA VAL A 36 13.91 -14.13 -2.88
C VAL A 36 14.10 -13.21 -1.67
N PHE A 37 13.31 -13.36 -0.61
CA PHE A 37 13.47 -12.60 0.64
C PHE A 37 14.70 -13.03 1.48
N SER A 38 15.29 -14.16 1.15
CA SER A 38 16.51 -14.66 1.81
C SER A 38 17.80 -14.32 1.05
N LEU A 39 17.68 -13.65 -0.10
CA LEU A 39 18.85 -13.15 -0.84
C LEU A 39 19.47 -11.96 -0.10
N LYS A 40 20.80 -11.85 -0.18
CA LYS A 40 21.49 -10.63 0.24
C LYS A 40 21.30 -9.54 -0.81
N ALA A 41 21.12 -8.29 -0.37
CA ALA A 41 20.93 -7.16 -1.27
C ALA A 41 22.12 -6.98 -2.26
N GLU A 42 23.35 -7.28 -1.82
CA GLU A 42 24.56 -7.22 -2.65
C GLU A 42 24.56 -8.19 -3.83
N ASP A 43 23.78 -9.27 -3.75
CA ASP A 43 23.64 -10.29 -4.80
C ASP A 43 22.48 -9.99 -5.77
N VAL A 44 21.72 -8.91 -5.51
CA VAL A 44 20.54 -8.54 -6.29
C VAL A 44 20.85 -7.39 -7.24
N TYR A 45 20.86 -7.69 -8.54
CA TYR A 45 21.13 -6.70 -9.59
C TYR A 45 19.93 -5.77 -9.87
N ILE A 46 18.74 -6.34 -9.93
CA ILE A 46 17.49 -5.60 -10.10
C ILE A 46 16.57 -5.96 -8.94
N ASP A 47 16.37 -5.02 -8.04
CA ASP A 47 15.49 -5.20 -6.88
C ASP A 47 14.08 -4.70 -7.23
N LEU A 48 13.14 -5.64 -7.32
CA LEU A 48 11.70 -5.37 -7.52
C LEU A 48 10.88 -5.61 -6.25
N LEU A 49 11.53 -5.96 -5.13
CA LEU A 49 10.86 -6.20 -3.84
C LEU A 49 10.88 -4.96 -2.95
N THR A 50 11.92 -4.15 -3.02
CA THR A 50 12.05 -2.94 -2.22
C THR A 50 11.24 -1.81 -2.84
N ASP A 51 9.94 -1.82 -2.62
CA ASP A 51 8.98 -0.85 -3.15
C ASP A 51 8.63 0.27 -2.14
N SER A 52 8.80 0.01 -0.85
CA SER A 52 8.40 0.91 0.24
C SER A 52 9.57 1.72 0.82
N GLY A 53 10.70 1.76 0.13
CA GLY A 53 11.87 2.52 0.52
C GLY A 53 11.80 4.00 0.13
N THR A 54 12.81 4.75 0.55
CA THR A 54 13.05 6.11 0.04
C THR A 54 13.49 6.01 -1.42
N GLY A 55 12.57 6.14 -2.34
CA GLY A 55 12.90 6.26 -3.76
C GLY A 55 13.61 7.57 -4.08
N ALA A 56 13.51 8.01 -5.32
CA ALA A 56 14.06 9.30 -5.72
C ALA A 56 13.39 10.44 -4.93
N MET A 57 14.18 11.26 -4.26
CA MET A 57 13.73 12.44 -3.53
C MET A 57 14.25 13.71 -4.24
N SER A 58 13.40 14.73 -4.31
CA SER A 58 13.81 16.03 -4.84
C SER A 58 14.79 16.74 -3.90
N ASP A 59 15.58 17.65 -4.43
CA ASP A 59 16.45 18.53 -3.64
C ASP A 59 15.65 19.37 -2.62
N ARG A 60 14.41 19.72 -2.94
CA ARG A 60 13.50 20.42 -2.01
C ARG A 60 13.05 19.52 -0.86
N GLN A 61 12.79 18.24 -1.11
CA GLN A 61 12.49 17.29 -0.05
C GLN A 61 13.69 17.09 0.88
N TRP A 62 14.89 16.92 0.32
CA TRP A 62 16.13 16.85 1.12
C TRP A 62 16.35 18.12 1.93
N SER A 63 16.17 19.29 1.31
CA SER A 63 16.26 20.58 2.02
C SER A 63 15.23 20.66 3.15
N GLY A 64 13.99 20.22 2.92
CA GLY A 64 12.93 20.19 3.92
C GLY A 64 13.28 19.31 5.12
N ILE A 65 13.92 18.15 4.89
CA ILE A 65 14.39 17.28 5.97
C ILE A 65 15.46 17.98 6.82
N ILE A 66 16.43 18.63 6.17
CA ILE A 66 17.51 19.35 6.87
C ILE A 66 16.98 20.56 7.65
N MET A 67 15.97 21.24 7.13
CA MET A 67 15.35 22.41 7.78
C MET A 67 14.28 22.06 8.82
N GLY A 68 13.93 20.79 8.94
CA GLY A 68 13.00 20.31 9.95
C GLY A 68 13.48 20.66 11.36
N ASP A 69 12.57 21.00 12.25
CA ASP A 69 12.90 21.33 13.63
C ASP A 69 12.80 20.10 14.54
N GLU A 70 13.72 20.01 15.48
CA GLU A 70 13.69 19.04 16.58
C GLU A 70 13.01 19.68 17.79
N SER A 71 11.80 19.23 18.11
CA SER A 71 11.05 19.70 19.27
C SER A 71 10.37 18.53 19.96
N TYR A 72 10.44 18.46 21.26
CA TYR A 72 9.74 17.45 22.05
C TYR A 72 8.22 17.54 21.85
N SER A 73 7.70 18.75 21.76
CA SER A 73 6.31 19.03 21.39
C SER A 73 6.21 20.43 20.74
N GLY A 74 5.11 20.67 20.00
CA GLY A 74 4.88 21.97 19.38
C GLY A 74 5.79 22.27 18.18
N SER A 75 6.29 21.26 17.49
CA SER A 75 7.15 21.37 16.31
C SER A 75 6.46 22.19 15.20
N ARG A 76 7.17 23.15 14.62
CA ARG A 76 6.70 23.90 13.44
C ARG A 76 6.44 22.97 12.27
N SER A 77 7.29 21.97 12.07
CA SER A 77 7.13 20.97 11.00
C SER A 77 5.84 20.18 11.16
N TYR A 78 5.44 19.85 12.39
CA TYR A 78 4.16 19.18 12.66
C TYR A 78 2.96 20.06 12.26
N PHE A 79 2.93 21.30 12.67
CA PHE A 79 1.82 22.21 12.32
C PHE A 79 1.78 22.48 10.82
N HIS A 80 2.94 22.66 10.17
CA HIS A 80 3.01 22.78 8.72
C HIS A 80 2.46 21.54 8.00
N LEU A 81 2.83 20.34 8.46
CA LEU A 81 2.27 19.08 7.94
C LEU A 81 0.74 19.03 8.06
N MET A 82 0.21 19.42 9.23
CA MET A 82 -1.23 19.45 9.49
C MET A 82 -1.96 20.41 8.53
N ASP A 83 -1.42 21.61 8.33
CA ASP A 83 -2.01 22.63 7.46
C ASP A 83 -1.99 22.17 5.98
N VAL A 84 -0.88 21.59 5.53
CA VAL A 84 -0.74 21.06 4.18
C VAL A 84 -1.70 19.88 3.97
N ALA A 85 -1.75 18.92 4.89
CA ALA A 85 -2.66 17.78 4.81
C ALA A 85 -4.12 18.24 4.76
N LYS A 86 -4.51 19.22 5.58
CA LYS A 86 -5.85 19.81 5.54
C LYS A 86 -6.15 20.50 4.22
N SER A 87 -5.18 21.22 3.65
CA SER A 87 -5.36 21.93 2.38
C SER A 87 -5.53 20.97 1.19
N ILE A 88 -4.87 19.81 1.23
CA ILE A 88 -4.92 18.82 0.14
C ILE A 88 -6.16 17.92 0.26
N PHE A 89 -6.42 17.38 1.45
CA PHE A 89 -7.42 16.35 1.67
C PHE A 89 -8.75 16.87 2.22
N GLY A 90 -8.77 18.07 2.81
CA GLY A 90 -9.97 18.65 3.44
C GLY A 90 -10.44 17.95 4.71
N TYR A 91 -9.71 16.96 5.23
CA TYR A 91 -10.09 16.26 6.45
C TYR A 91 -9.93 17.13 7.70
N LYS A 92 -10.88 17.00 8.62
CA LYS A 92 -10.86 17.72 9.92
C LYS A 92 -9.76 17.21 10.85
N TYR A 93 -9.51 15.91 10.82
CA TYR A 93 -8.53 15.24 11.67
C TYR A 93 -7.47 14.57 10.83
N PHE A 94 -6.25 14.64 11.29
CA PHE A 94 -5.09 14.02 10.68
C PHE A 94 -4.18 13.48 11.78
N GLN A 95 -3.84 12.21 11.75
CA GLN A 95 -2.97 11.57 12.71
C GLN A 95 -1.77 10.95 11.99
N PRO A 96 -0.57 11.52 12.12
CA PRO A 96 0.64 10.90 11.59
C PRO A 96 0.93 9.59 12.33
N VAL A 97 1.38 8.61 11.57
CA VAL A 97 1.87 7.32 12.07
C VAL A 97 3.17 6.98 11.35
N HIS A 98 3.98 6.07 11.90
CA HIS A 98 5.27 5.77 11.29
C HIS A 98 5.18 5.08 9.92
N GLN A 99 4.05 4.40 9.61
CA GLN A 99 3.79 3.76 8.31
C GLN A 99 2.32 3.33 8.19
N GLY A 100 1.86 3.00 6.97
CA GLY A 100 0.47 2.67 6.68
C GLY A 100 -0.10 1.54 7.53
N ARG A 101 0.63 0.44 7.70
CA ARG A 101 0.18 -0.70 8.55
C ARG A 101 0.01 -0.33 10.03
N ALA A 102 0.70 0.69 10.51
CA ALA A 102 0.47 1.21 11.85
C ALA A 102 -0.84 2.00 11.93
N ALA A 103 -1.23 2.70 10.86
CA ALA A 103 -2.54 3.33 10.77
C ALA A 103 -3.66 2.28 10.82
N GLU A 104 -3.52 1.19 10.07
CA GLU A 104 -4.47 0.06 10.10
C GLU A 104 -4.62 -0.54 11.51
N LYS A 105 -3.49 -0.77 12.20
CA LYS A 105 -3.48 -1.29 13.57
C LYS A 105 -4.21 -0.39 14.55
N VAL A 106 -4.14 0.92 14.38
CA VAL A 106 -4.83 1.88 15.24
C VAL A 106 -6.30 2.02 14.84
N LEU A 107 -6.60 2.04 13.55
CA LEU A 107 -7.94 2.35 13.03
C LEU A 107 -8.90 1.16 13.13
N LEU A 108 -8.49 -0.02 12.65
CA LEU A 108 -9.39 -1.15 12.47
C LEU A 108 -10.03 -1.66 13.77
N PRO A 109 -9.31 -1.77 14.91
CA PRO A 109 -9.94 -2.14 16.18
C PRO A 109 -10.97 -1.14 16.69
N ASN A 110 -10.93 0.11 16.21
CA ASN A 110 -11.92 1.14 16.55
C ASN A 110 -13.14 1.14 15.62
N LEU A 111 -13.01 0.55 14.43
CA LEU A 111 -14.10 0.45 13.45
C LEU A 111 -14.85 -0.89 13.54
N LEU A 112 -14.16 -1.96 13.96
CA LEU A 112 -14.69 -3.31 13.95
C LEU A 112 -14.94 -3.83 15.38
N LYS A 113 -16.10 -4.42 15.56
CA LYS A 113 -16.38 -5.26 16.72
C LYS A 113 -16.10 -6.74 16.38
N LYS A 114 -15.78 -7.54 17.40
CA LYS A 114 -15.58 -8.97 17.23
C LYS A 114 -16.77 -9.62 16.53
N GLY A 115 -16.49 -10.38 15.47
CA GLY A 115 -17.50 -11.08 14.66
C GLY A 115 -18.13 -10.25 13.56
N GLN A 116 -17.82 -8.96 13.44
CA GLN A 116 -18.29 -8.16 12.31
C GLN A 116 -17.48 -8.42 11.03
N TYR A 117 -18.12 -8.21 9.91
CA TYR A 117 -17.54 -8.39 8.58
C TYR A 117 -16.80 -7.13 8.12
N SER A 118 -15.61 -7.33 7.56
CA SER A 118 -14.90 -6.37 6.72
C SER A 118 -15.02 -6.84 5.28
N ILE A 119 -15.63 -6.03 4.42
CA ILE A 119 -15.79 -6.33 2.99
C ILE A 119 -14.85 -5.43 2.20
N SER A 120 -14.06 -5.99 1.28
CA SER A 120 -13.17 -5.21 0.41
C SER A 120 -13.23 -5.73 -1.02
N ASN A 121 -12.84 -4.88 -1.99
CA ASN A 121 -12.54 -5.40 -3.33
C ASN A 121 -11.50 -6.52 -3.26
N MET A 122 -10.37 -6.32 -2.59
CA MET A 122 -9.51 -7.37 -2.01
C MET A 122 -8.71 -6.74 -0.88
N HIS A 123 -8.63 -7.42 0.26
CA HIS A 123 -7.83 -6.93 1.37
C HIS A 123 -6.34 -7.07 1.04
N PHE A 124 -5.58 -6.02 1.33
CA PHE A 124 -4.15 -6.12 1.39
C PHE A 124 -3.74 -7.01 2.58
N ASP A 125 -2.56 -7.62 2.54
CA ASP A 125 -2.13 -8.62 3.54
C ASP A 125 -2.16 -8.08 4.98
N THR A 126 -1.63 -6.88 5.22
CA THR A 126 -1.64 -6.26 6.55
C THR A 126 -3.04 -5.83 6.98
N THR A 127 -3.87 -5.35 6.04
CA THR A 127 -5.27 -4.99 6.31
C THR A 127 -6.05 -6.22 6.75
N ARG A 128 -5.91 -7.34 6.02
CA ARG A 128 -6.48 -8.64 6.40
C ARG A 128 -6.05 -9.04 7.81
N GLY A 129 -4.74 -9.03 8.06
CA GLY A 129 -4.18 -9.41 9.36
C GLY A 129 -4.73 -8.55 10.50
N HIS A 130 -4.87 -7.24 10.32
CA HIS A 130 -5.40 -6.35 11.36
C HIS A 130 -6.91 -6.49 11.56
N VAL A 131 -7.69 -6.80 10.50
CA VAL A 131 -9.11 -7.17 10.65
C VAL A 131 -9.27 -8.43 11.49
N GLU A 132 -8.51 -9.48 11.15
CA GLU A 132 -8.55 -10.77 11.88
C GLU A 132 -8.07 -10.62 13.34
N LEU A 133 -7.01 -9.84 13.58
CA LEU A 133 -6.54 -9.52 14.93
C LEU A 133 -7.58 -8.74 15.76
N ALA A 134 -8.37 -7.88 15.12
CA ALA A 134 -9.50 -7.20 15.77
C ALA A 134 -10.69 -8.12 16.02
N GLY A 135 -10.62 -9.39 15.58
CA GLY A 135 -11.70 -10.36 15.68
C GLY A 135 -12.78 -10.21 14.61
N GLY A 136 -12.51 -9.46 13.54
CA GLY A 136 -13.38 -9.32 12.38
C GLY A 136 -13.29 -10.51 11.42
N ILE A 137 -14.24 -10.60 10.50
CA ILE A 137 -14.31 -11.61 9.45
C ILE A 137 -14.06 -10.94 8.10
N VAL A 138 -13.04 -11.42 7.38
CA VAL A 138 -12.62 -10.87 6.08
C VAL A 138 -13.45 -11.46 4.94
N VAL A 139 -13.96 -10.62 4.07
CA VAL A 139 -14.69 -11.03 2.85
C VAL A 139 -14.19 -10.22 1.65
N ASP A 140 -13.56 -10.89 0.70
CA ASP A 140 -13.14 -10.28 -0.55
C ASP A 140 -14.26 -10.30 -1.59
N CYS A 141 -14.48 -9.17 -2.25
CA CYS A 141 -15.60 -8.91 -3.14
C CYS A 141 -15.14 -8.21 -4.44
N VAL A 142 -14.03 -8.69 -5.02
CA VAL A 142 -13.51 -8.19 -6.30
C VAL A 142 -14.40 -8.66 -7.45
N CYS A 143 -14.43 -7.90 -8.56
CA CYS A 143 -15.12 -8.29 -9.79
C CYS A 143 -14.57 -9.63 -10.32
N LYS A 144 -15.41 -10.40 -10.99
CA LYS A 144 -15.09 -11.77 -11.45
C LYS A 144 -13.93 -11.79 -12.43
N GLU A 145 -13.83 -10.78 -13.27
CA GLU A 145 -12.79 -10.61 -14.28
C GLU A 145 -11.39 -10.50 -13.69
N ALA A 146 -11.28 -10.06 -12.43
CA ALA A 146 -10.00 -9.97 -11.72
C ALA A 146 -9.33 -11.34 -11.48
N LEU A 147 -10.12 -12.42 -11.43
CA LEU A 147 -9.64 -13.76 -11.15
C LEU A 147 -9.16 -14.50 -12.41
N ASP A 148 -9.38 -13.94 -13.59
CA ASP A 148 -8.95 -14.48 -14.88
C ASP A 148 -7.85 -13.58 -15.46
N THR A 149 -6.61 -14.06 -15.43
CA THR A 149 -5.44 -13.33 -15.94
C THR A 149 -5.43 -13.16 -17.44
N GLU A 150 -6.09 -14.04 -18.19
CA GLU A 150 -6.15 -14.04 -19.65
C GLU A 150 -7.28 -13.15 -20.20
N ASN A 151 -8.26 -12.81 -19.35
CA ASN A 151 -9.35 -11.95 -19.75
C ASN A 151 -8.93 -10.47 -19.69
N TYR A 152 -8.98 -9.78 -20.82
CA TYR A 152 -8.79 -8.33 -20.85
C TYR A 152 -10.07 -7.63 -20.40
N CYS A 153 -9.96 -6.85 -19.34
CA CYS A 153 -11.04 -6.00 -18.83
C CYS A 153 -10.42 -4.76 -18.17
N ASP A 154 -11.01 -3.61 -18.44
CA ASP A 154 -10.63 -2.38 -17.76
C ASP A 154 -11.05 -2.46 -16.29
N PHE A 155 -10.25 -1.87 -15.40
CA PHE A 155 -10.58 -1.73 -13.99
C PHE A 155 -10.86 -3.04 -13.24
N LYS A 156 -10.05 -4.06 -13.48
CA LYS A 156 -10.13 -5.35 -12.78
C LYS A 156 -10.02 -5.25 -11.25
N GLY A 157 -9.55 -4.11 -10.73
CA GLY A 157 -9.50 -3.84 -9.30
C GLY A 157 -10.85 -3.48 -8.68
N ASN A 158 -11.89 -3.30 -9.47
CA ASN A 158 -13.20 -2.88 -8.97
C ASN A 158 -13.84 -3.92 -8.03
N MET A 159 -14.68 -3.41 -7.15
CA MET A 159 -15.58 -4.23 -6.34
C MET A 159 -16.78 -4.70 -7.17
N ASP A 160 -17.21 -5.94 -6.98
CA ASP A 160 -18.45 -6.46 -7.52
C ASP A 160 -19.63 -5.89 -6.70
N LEU A 161 -20.28 -4.84 -7.22
CA LEU A 161 -21.32 -4.13 -6.48
C LEU A 161 -22.60 -4.97 -6.31
N GLU A 162 -22.93 -5.85 -7.26
CA GLU A 162 -24.07 -6.74 -7.11
C GLU A 162 -23.83 -7.77 -6.00
N ARG A 163 -22.62 -8.31 -5.96
CA ARG A 163 -22.22 -9.23 -4.89
C ARG A 163 -22.14 -8.52 -3.55
N LEU A 164 -21.62 -7.30 -3.50
CA LEU A 164 -21.58 -6.48 -2.29
C LEU A 164 -22.98 -6.27 -1.71
N GLU A 165 -23.96 -5.91 -2.55
CA GLU A 165 -25.35 -5.73 -2.11
C GLU A 165 -25.95 -7.02 -1.54
N LYS A 166 -25.69 -8.16 -2.17
CA LYS A 166 -26.10 -9.48 -1.67
C LYS A 166 -25.48 -9.80 -0.32
N LEU A 167 -24.16 -9.58 -0.18
CA LEU A 167 -23.43 -9.81 1.06
C LEU A 167 -23.95 -8.95 2.22
N ILE A 168 -24.22 -7.66 1.97
CA ILE A 168 -24.79 -6.77 2.99
C ILE A 168 -26.17 -7.25 3.45
N LYS A 169 -27.02 -7.73 2.54
CA LYS A 169 -28.34 -8.28 2.88
C LYS A 169 -28.23 -9.59 3.66
N GLU A 170 -27.31 -10.49 3.26
CA GLU A 170 -27.06 -11.79 3.88
C GLU A 170 -26.52 -11.64 5.31
N PHE A 171 -25.50 -10.81 5.47
CA PHE A 171 -24.84 -10.61 6.77
C PHE A 171 -25.62 -9.70 7.70
N LYS A 172 -26.58 -8.96 7.18
CA LYS A 172 -27.33 -7.83 7.77
C LYS A 172 -26.41 -6.62 8.03
N PRO A 173 -26.89 -5.40 7.71
CA PRO A 173 -26.06 -4.19 7.78
C PRO A 173 -25.36 -3.95 9.13
N GLU A 174 -26.00 -4.30 10.22
CA GLU A 174 -25.46 -4.15 11.59
C GLU A 174 -24.23 -5.02 11.88
N ASN A 175 -24.03 -6.07 11.10
CA ASN A 175 -22.89 -6.97 11.22
C ASN A 175 -21.76 -6.60 10.23
N VAL A 176 -21.96 -5.65 9.34
CA VAL A 176 -20.91 -5.11 8.47
C VAL A 176 -20.25 -3.94 9.19
N GLY A 177 -19.03 -4.13 9.65
CA GLY A 177 -18.30 -3.11 10.41
C GLY A 177 -17.63 -2.10 9.51
N VAL A 178 -17.07 -2.53 8.39
CA VAL A 178 -16.36 -1.65 7.45
C VAL A 178 -16.39 -2.20 6.03
N ILE A 179 -16.45 -1.29 5.05
CA ILE A 179 -16.21 -1.58 3.64
C ILE A 179 -14.96 -0.82 3.24
N ILE A 180 -13.98 -1.55 2.68
CA ILE A 180 -12.67 -1.01 2.32
C ILE A 180 -12.50 -1.09 0.81
N MET A 181 -12.02 -0.01 0.21
CA MET A 181 -11.62 0.02 -1.19
C MET A 181 -10.10 0.17 -1.29
N THR A 182 -9.42 -0.87 -1.75
CA THR A 182 -7.97 -0.85 -2.00
C THR A 182 -7.71 -0.30 -3.40
N ILE A 183 -7.03 0.84 -3.49
CA ILE A 183 -6.75 1.59 -4.72
C ILE A 183 -5.23 1.85 -4.81
N THR A 184 -4.50 1.35 -5.78
CA THR A 184 -4.90 0.30 -6.73
C THR A 184 -5.06 -1.03 -6.00
N ASN A 185 -5.79 -2.01 -6.58
CA ASN A 185 -6.00 -3.28 -5.92
C ASN A 185 -4.74 -4.16 -5.98
N ASN A 186 -3.86 -3.99 -5.00
CA ASN A 186 -2.54 -4.63 -4.92
C ASN A 186 -2.65 -6.17 -4.97
N THR A 187 -3.52 -6.76 -4.15
CA THR A 187 -3.68 -8.21 -4.03
C THR A 187 -4.21 -8.85 -5.32
N ALA A 188 -4.98 -8.11 -6.12
CA ALA A 188 -5.40 -8.56 -7.44
C ALA A 188 -4.34 -8.32 -8.55
N GLY A 189 -3.08 -8.04 -8.18
CA GLY A 189 -1.98 -7.80 -9.11
C GLY A 189 -1.80 -6.32 -9.48
N GLY A 190 -2.16 -5.40 -8.60
CA GLY A 190 -2.04 -3.95 -8.83
C GLY A 190 -3.07 -3.42 -9.84
N GLN A 191 -4.23 -4.07 -9.92
CA GLN A 191 -5.26 -3.73 -10.90
C GLN A 191 -5.90 -2.37 -10.61
N PRO A 192 -6.16 -1.56 -11.66
CA PRO A 192 -6.77 -0.26 -11.52
C PRO A 192 -8.24 -0.36 -11.07
N VAL A 193 -8.68 0.69 -10.40
CA VAL A 193 -10.06 0.93 -9.96
C VAL A 193 -10.59 2.16 -10.69
N SER A 194 -11.86 2.13 -11.13
CA SER A 194 -12.49 3.24 -11.87
C SER A 194 -12.84 4.44 -11.00
#